data_caeaf40a9de93aedab9eeebd53c5e5ae
#
_entry.id   caeaf40a9de93aedab9eeebd53c5e5ae
#
_cell.length_a   1.000
_cell.length_b   1.000
_cell.length_c   1.000
_cell.angle_alpha   90.00
_cell.angle_beta   90.00
_cell.angle_gamma   90.00
#
_symmetry.space_group_name_H-M   'P 1'
#
loop_
_entity.id
_entity.type
_entity.pdbx_description
1 polymer ?
#
loop_
_entity_poly.entity_id
_entity_poly.type
_entity_poly.pdbx_seq_one_letter_code
_entity_poly.pdbx_strand_id
1 'polypeptide(L)'
;MKTASADSRKARLTPEGEAHWLRLKQHLEWSETFSLGFIFSSHPEVVEIFKERLAAIYRARVTKLNTSLPSLPEELTTTLLPLLLNPSENKVQLKQPFWLDLSTESGTDWQRARVSFLIRLNEQRESLRRTLHSPVILILPQKERYDIKTLVPDLWAIRDFSMETEQWVKESPLQLPSDHQAPSRILSQTPQDKSMIKEWERLMKRERKDQGFLFAAQRAFKAAMKTGQYQLAASIAKSQYAFCIPKKETPEALRDLSVSLNNVGKTAQAMGQWEKAQQLFNE
;
A
#
# COMPACT_ATOMS: atom_id res chain seq x y z
N MET A 1 -21.53 -21.76 16.20
CA MET A 1 -20.82 -21.21 15.04
C MET A 1 -19.58 -20.46 15.53
N LYS A 2 -18.46 -21.17 15.65
CA LYS A 2 -17.13 -20.61 16.00
C LYS A 2 -16.15 -21.38 15.13
N THR A 3 -15.53 -20.77 14.12
CA THR A 3 -14.26 -21.30 13.55
C THR A 3 -13.75 -20.47 12.34
N ALA A 4 -14.04 -19.16 12.21
CA ALA A 4 -13.47 -18.34 11.14
C ALA A 4 -12.24 -17.51 11.55
N SER A 5 -11.80 -17.57 12.82
CA SER A 5 -10.79 -16.63 13.33
C SER A 5 -9.35 -17.16 13.40
N ALA A 6 -9.09 -18.43 13.05
CA ALA A 6 -7.75 -19.02 13.23
C ALA A 6 -6.88 -19.04 11.97
N ASP A 7 -7.49 -18.91 10.79
CA ASP A 7 -6.79 -19.12 9.51
C ASP A 7 -6.25 -17.83 8.85
N SER A 8 -6.76 -16.68 9.25
CA SER A 8 -6.34 -15.38 8.69
C SER A 8 -4.90 -14.98 9.06
N ARG A 9 -4.31 -15.59 10.08
CA ARG A 9 -2.92 -15.30 10.53
C ARG A 9 -1.81 -15.75 9.57
N LYS A 10 -2.13 -16.48 8.51
CA LYS A 10 -1.16 -17.02 7.55
C LYS A 10 -1.20 -16.38 6.16
N ALA A 11 -2.19 -15.60 5.85
CA ALA A 11 -2.28 -14.93 4.56
C ALA A 11 -1.21 -13.84 4.44
N ARG A 12 -0.29 -13.99 3.49
CA ARG A 12 0.77 -13.02 3.20
C ARG A 12 0.43 -12.26 1.94
N LEU A 13 0.64 -10.96 1.99
CA LEU A 13 0.51 -10.13 0.79
C LEU A 13 1.64 -10.41 -0.20
N THR A 14 1.36 -10.19 -1.46
CA THR A 14 2.41 -10.12 -2.50
C THR A 14 3.30 -8.89 -2.25
N PRO A 15 4.51 -8.80 -2.84
CA PRO A 15 5.35 -7.61 -2.72
C PRO A 15 4.65 -6.32 -3.15
N GLU A 16 3.76 -6.41 -4.13
CA GLU A 16 2.95 -5.28 -4.58
C GLU A 16 1.91 -4.89 -3.53
N GLY A 17 1.19 -5.88 -2.98
CA GLY A 17 0.26 -5.64 -1.87
C GLY A 17 0.95 -5.05 -0.64
N GLU A 18 2.18 -5.48 -0.31
CA GLU A 18 2.99 -4.87 0.76
C GLU A 18 3.34 -3.41 0.45
N ALA A 19 3.67 -3.08 -0.79
CA ALA A 19 3.96 -1.70 -1.19
C ALA A 19 2.72 -0.81 -1.04
N HIS A 20 1.54 -1.29 -1.42
CA HIS A 20 0.28 -0.58 -1.22
C HIS A 20 -0.10 -0.44 0.26
N TRP A 21 0.14 -1.49 1.04
CA TRP A 21 -0.02 -1.44 2.49
C TRP A 21 0.85 -0.35 3.14
N LEU A 22 2.12 -0.27 2.76
CA LEU A 22 3.05 0.73 3.29
C LEU A 22 2.61 2.16 2.93
N ARG A 23 2.10 2.39 1.71
CA ARG A 23 1.55 3.69 1.30
C ARG A 23 0.34 4.08 2.13
N LEU A 24 -0.60 3.14 2.33
CA LEU A 24 -1.78 3.37 3.16
C LEU A 24 -1.39 3.70 4.60
N LYS A 25 -0.48 2.91 5.18
CA LYS A 25 0.04 3.13 6.53
C LYS A 25 0.66 4.51 6.68
N GLN A 26 1.56 4.88 5.76
CA GLN A 26 2.26 6.15 5.76
C GLN A 26 1.27 7.33 5.64
N HIS A 27 0.28 7.21 4.76
CA HIS A 27 -0.77 8.22 4.62
C HIS A 27 -1.52 8.43 5.94
N LEU A 28 -1.95 7.37 6.62
CA LEU A 28 -2.66 7.45 7.89
C LEU A 28 -1.78 8.00 9.02
N GLU A 29 -0.49 7.67 9.03
CA GLU A 29 0.46 8.16 10.04
C GLU A 29 0.73 9.66 9.91
N TRP A 30 0.70 10.19 8.69
CA TRP A 30 0.92 11.61 8.41
C TRP A 30 -0.35 12.47 8.43
N SER A 31 -1.52 11.84 8.46
CA SER A 31 -2.79 12.54 8.51
C SER A 31 -3.05 13.08 9.92
N GLU A 32 -2.85 14.38 10.13
CA GLU A 32 -3.12 15.06 11.40
C GLU A 32 -4.55 15.61 11.50
N THR A 33 -5.23 15.73 10.36
CA THR A 33 -6.57 16.31 10.22
C THR A 33 -7.50 15.36 9.45
N PHE A 34 -8.63 15.86 8.99
CA PHE A 34 -9.50 15.12 8.08
C PHE A 34 -8.76 14.74 6.80
N SER A 35 -8.86 13.49 6.44
CA SER A 35 -8.31 12.91 5.22
C SER A 35 -9.27 11.87 4.69
N LEU A 36 -9.48 11.83 3.38
CA LEU A 36 -10.40 10.91 2.72
C LEU A 36 -9.67 10.00 1.76
N GLY A 37 -9.83 8.69 1.96
CA GLY A 37 -9.29 7.67 1.07
C GLY A 37 -10.36 6.74 0.53
N PHE A 38 -10.21 6.31 -0.73
CA PHE A 38 -11.04 5.29 -1.36
C PHE A 38 -10.22 4.05 -1.66
N ILE A 39 -10.74 2.90 -1.28
CA ILE A 39 -10.23 1.58 -1.67
C ILE A 39 -11.34 0.88 -2.46
N PHE A 40 -11.05 0.55 -3.71
CA PHE A 40 -11.96 -0.21 -4.56
C PHE A 40 -11.50 -1.66 -4.58
N SER A 41 -12.37 -2.56 -4.11
CA SER A 41 -11.98 -3.96 -3.92
C SER A 41 -13.00 -4.95 -4.48
N SER A 42 -12.46 -5.98 -5.11
CA SER A 42 -13.13 -7.26 -5.36
C SER A 42 -12.50 -8.41 -4.55
N HIS A 43 -11.56 -8.09 -3.66
CA HIS A 43 -10.75 -9.02 -2.88
C HIS A 43 -10.92 -8.76 -1.37
N PRO A 44 -11.97 -9.29 -0.74
CA PRO A 44 -12.26 -9.06 0.68
C PRO A 44 -11.14 -9.53 1.60
N GLU A 45 -10.37 -10.54 1.20
CA GLU A 45 -9.21 -11.04 1.93
C GLU A 45 -8.08 -10.00 2.05
N VAL A 46 -7.85 -9.18 1.02
CA VAL A 46 -6.87 -8.07 1.06
C VAL A 46 -7.35 -6.98 2.01
N VAL A 47 -8.63 -6.63 1.94
CA VAL A 47 -9.26 -5.62 2.80
C VAL A 47 -9.15 -6.03 4.27
N GLU A 48 -9.40 -7.31 4.58
CA GLU A 48 -9.33 -7.81 5.95
C GLU A 48 -7.88 -7.82 6.49
N ILE A 49 -6.89 -8.22 5.67
CA ILE A 49 -5.48 -8.13 6.06
C ILE A 49 -5.08 -6.69 6.38
N PHE A 50 -5.49 -5.72 5.55
CA PHE A 50 -5.19 -4.31 5.80
C PHE A 50 -5.83 -3.82 7.09
N LYS A 51 -7.10 -4.17 7.32
CA LYS A 51 -7.83 -3.84 8.54
C LYS A 51 -7.18 -4.44 9.79
N GLU A 52 -6.81 -5.71 9.77
CA GLU A 52 -6.14 -6.39 10.89
C GLU A 52 -4.80 -5.71 11.22
N ARG A 53 -4.01 -5.38 10.21
CA ARG A 53 -2.73 -4.68 10.40
C ARG A 53 -2.91 -3.28 10.96
N LEU A 54 -3.90 -2.52 10.49
CA LEU A 54 -4.24 -1.21 11.05
C LEU A 54 -4.70 -1.33 12.50
N ALA A 55 -5.59 -2.27 12.78
CA ALA A 55 -6.06 -2.52 14.13
C ALA A 55 -4.92 -2.90 15.09
N ALA A 56 -3.91 -3.62 14.62
CA ALA A 56 -2.72 -3.94 15.39
C ALA A 56 -1.87 -2.69 15.71
N ILE A 57 -1.67 -1.79 14.73
CA ILE A 57 -0.93 -0.54 14.91
C ILE A 57 -1.64 0.37 15.90
N TYR A 58 -2.94 0.60 15.73
CA TYR A 58 -3.70 1.49 16.61
C TYR A 58 -3.88 0.92 18.02
N ARG A 59 -3.94 -0.40 18.19
CA ARG A 59 -3.88 -1.03 19.52
C ARG A 59 -2.54 -0.79 20.21
N ALA A 60 -1.45 -0.91 19.47
CA ALA A 60 -0.11 -0.64 19.99
C ALA A 60 0.08 0.82 20.44
N ARG A 61 -0.65 1.76 19.83
CA ARG A 61 -0.66 3.18 20.21
C ARG A 61 -1.72 3.55 21.25
N VAL A 62 -2.32 2.56 21.90
CA VAL A 62 -3.42 2.75 22.88
C VAL A 62 -4.67 3.42 22.27
N THR A 63 -4.83 3.36 20.96
CA THR A 63 -5.99 3.84 20.22
C THR A 63 -6.72 2.66 19.56
N LYS A 64 -7.97 2.86 19.21
CA LYS A 64 -8.79 1.85 18.52
C LYS A 64 -9.15 2.35 17.13
N LEU A 65 -9.11 1.46 16.15
CA LEU A 65 -9.64 1.73 14.83
C LEU A 65 -11.17 1.77 14.90
N ASN A 66 -11.78 2.84 14.42
CA ASN A 66 -13.24 2.93 14.32
C ASN A 66 -13.71 2.08 13.14
N THR A 67 -14.28 0.92 13.43
CA THR A 67 -14.89 0.06 12.42
C THR A 67 -16.41 0.12 12.59
N SER A 68 -17.11 0.40 11.50
CA SER A 68 -18.58 0.34 11.46
C SER A 68 -18.98 -0.48 10.24
N LEU A 69 -19.68 -1.57 10.51
CA LEU A 69 -20.26 -2.44 9.49
C LEU A 69 -21.78 -2.37 9.66
N PRO A 70 -22.49 -1.64 8.80
CA PRO A 70 -23.94 -1.62 8.82
C PRO A 70 -24.50 -2.98 8.47
N SER A 71 -25.51 -3.41 9.19
CA SER A 71 -26.20 -4.69 8.98
C SER A 71 -27.34 -4.56 7.97
N LEU A 72 -27.88 -3.35 7.82
CA LEU A 72 -28.97 -3.03 6.89
C LEU A 72 -28.56 -1.88 5.97
N PRO A 73 -29.03 -1.86 4.71
CA PRO A 73 -28.72 -0.79 3.76
C PRO A 73 -29.07 0.62 4.28
N GLU A 74 -30.15 0.75 5.00
CA GLU A 74 -30.65 2.01 5.54
C GLU A 74 -29.72 2.62 6.60
N GLU A 75 -28.96 1.77 7.30
CA GLU A 75 -28.02 2.20 8.35
C GLU A 75 -26.87 3.05 7.79
N LEU A 76 -26.58 2.96 6.48
CA LEU A 76 -25.61 3.84 5.86
C LEU A 76 -25.95 5.32 6.02
N THR A 77 -27.22 5.66 5.88
CA THR A 77 -27.68 7.05 5.98
C THR A 77 -28.22 7.40 7.34
N THR A 78 -28.79 6.45 8.07
CA THR A 78 -29.44 6.71 9.37
C THR A 78 -28.48 6.60 10.55
N THR A 79 -27.44 5.80 10.44
CA THR A 79 -26.50 5.55 11.54
C THR A 79 -25.08 6.01 11.19
N LEU A 80 -24.55 5.57 10.05
CA LEU A 80 -23.16 5.82 9.70
C LEU A 80 -22.90 7.29 9.33
N LEU A 81 -23.79 7.91 8.56
CA LEU A 81 -23.62 9.30 8.18
C LEU A 81 -23.68 10.26 9.38
N PRO A 82 -24.64 10.17 10.32
CA PRO A 82 -24.62 10.96 11.54
C PRO A 82 -23.38 10.74 12.40
N LEU A 83 -22.87 9.50 12.47
CA LEU A 83 -21.66 9.18 13.20
C LEU A 83 -20.43 9.95 12.65
N LEU A 84 -20.34 10.11 11.35
CA LEU A 84 -19.25 10.85 10.70
C LEU A 84 -19.43 12.37 10.84
N LEU A 85 -20.67 12.86 10.79
CA LEU A 85 -20.96 14.29 10.87
C LEU A 85 -20.88 14.84 12.29
N ASN A 86 -21.24 14.03 13.29
CA ASN A 86 -21.29 14.41 14.70
C ASN A 86 -20.50 13.45 15.59
N PRO A 87 -19.17 13.35 15.41
CA PRO A 87 -18.35 12.39 16.14
C PRO A 87 -18.33 12.64 17.66
N SER A 88 -18.49 13.89 18.10
CA SER A 88 -18.48 14.28 19.51
C SER A 88 -19.72 13.77 20.26
N GLU A 89 -20.88 13.78 19.65
CA GLU A 89 -22.13 13.30 20.25
C GLU A 89 -22.10 11.78 20.45
N ASN A 90 -21.39 11.07 19.59
CA ASN A 90 -21.29 9.61 19.60
C ASN A 90 -20.11 9.07 20.41
N LYS A 91 -19.46 9.90 21.26
CA LYS A 91 -18.29 9.52 22.08
C LYS A 91 -17.13 8.89 21.26
N VAL A 92 -17.07 9.21 19.98
CA VAL A 92 -15.98 8.77 19.11
C VAL A 92 -14.71 9.52 19.52
N GLN A 93 -13.66 8.80 19.83
CA GLN A 93 -12.37 9.42 20.14
C GLN A 93 -11.84 10.13 18.89
N LEU A 94 -11.74 11.45 18.96
CA LEU A 94 -11.12 12.28 17.93
C LEU A 94 -9.69 11.78 17.69
N LYS A 95 -9.31 11.59 16.43
CA LYS A 95 -8.01 11.07 15.94
C LYS A 95 -7.92 9.58 15.66
N GLN A 96 -9.02 8.82 15.78
CA GLN A 96 -9.03 7.42 15.31
C GLN A 96 -9.48 7.38 13.85
N PRO A 97 -8.76 6.69 12.96
CA PRO A 97 -9.22 6.51 11.59
C PRO A 97 -10.50 5.69 11.53
N PHE A 98 -11.39 6.10 10.64
CA PHE A 98 -12.59 5.35 10.29
C PHE A 98 -12.26 4.39 9.16
N TRP A 99 -12.50 3.12 9.39
CA TRP A 99 -12.42 2.06 8.40
C TRP A 99 -13.82 1.57 8.07
N LEU A 100 -14.36 1.97 6.92
CA LEU A 100 -15.74 1.74 6.55
C LEU A 100 -15.77 0.79 5.34
N ASP A 101 -15.95 -0.50 5.62
CA ASP A 101 -16.04 -1.51 4.58
C ASP A 101 -17.49 -1.64 4.11
N LEU A 102 -17.77 -1.06 2.96
CA LEU A 102 -19.05 -1.11 2.26
C LEU A 102 -19.01 -2.03 1.04
N SER A 103 -17.94 -2.81 0.86
CA SER A 103 -17.75 -3.66 -0.32
C SER A 103 -18.33 -5.06 -0.17
N THR A 104 -18.54 -5.52 1.06
CA THR A 104 -18.91 -6.91 1.39
C THR A 104 -20.32 -7.26 1.00
N GLU A 105 -21.22 -6.29 1.06
CA GLU A 105 -22.64 -6.53 0.79
C GLU A 105 -22.99 -6.27 -0.68
N SER A 106 -23.74 -7.18 -1.27
CA SER A 106 -24.12 -7.13 -2.67
C SER A 106 -25.64 -7.06 -2.85
N GLY A 107 -26.07 -6.59 -4.01
CA GLY A 107 -27.49 -6.43 -4.35
C GLY A 107 -27.86 -4.98 -4.67
N THR A 108 -29.02 -4.83 -5.31
CA THR A 108 -29.51 -3.52 -5.79
C THR A 108 -29.81 -2.56 -4.66
N ASP A 109 -30.28 -3.04 -3.52
CA ASP A 109 -30.65 -2.20 -2.37
C ASP A 109 -29.38 -1.65 -1.70
N TRP A 110 -28.36 -2.47 -1.53
CA TRP A 110 -27.06 -2.03 -1.04
C TRP A 110 -26.38 -1.06 -2.00
N GLN A 111 -26.47 -1.26 -3.30
CA GLN A 111 -25.93 -0.32 -4.29
C GLN A 111 -26.66 1.03 -4.20
N ARG A 112 -27.99 1.06 -4.13
CA ARG A 112 -28.77 2.29 -3.95
C ARG A 112 -28.43 3.00 -2.64
N ALA A 113 -28.29 2.24 -1.56
CA ALA A 113 -27.94 2.79 -0.26
C ALA A 113 -26.54 3.42 -0.26
N ARG A 114 -25.53 2.77 -0.88
CA ARG A 114 -24.20 3.34 -1.05
C ARG A 114 -24.23 4.63 -1.88
N VAL A 115 -24.93 4.64 -2.99
CA VAL A 115 -25.12 5.84 -3.83
C VAL A 115 -25.74 6.97 -3.02
N SER A 116 -26.85 6.70 -2.31
CA SER A 116 -27.51 7.69 -1.46
C SER A 116 -26.60 8.22 -0.35
N PHE A 117 -25.86 7.32 0.31
CA PHE A 117 -24.88 7.68 1.33
C PHE A 117 -23.79 8.59 0.79
N LEU A 118 -23.19 8.24 -0.35
CA LEU A 118 -22.10 9.01 -0.97
C LEU A 118 -22.57 10.39 -1.46
N ILE A 119 -23.79 10.49 -2.02
CA ILE A 119 -24.38 11.79 -2.41
C ILE A 119 -24.54 12.68 -1.18
N ARG A 120 -25.12 12.18 -0.10
CA ARG A 120 -25.28 12.95 1.14
C ARG A 120 -23.93 13.31 1.78
N LEU A 121 -22.96 12.41 1.71
CA LEU A 121 -21.60 12.69 2.18
C LEU A 121 -20.96 13.81 1.35
N ASN A 122 -21.19 13.83 0.03
CA ASN A 122 -20.73 14.88 -0.87
C ASN A 122 -21.37 16.24 -0.55
N GLU A 123 -22.68 16.27 -0.26
CA GLU A 123 -23.39 17.47 0.16
C GLU A 123 -22.85 18.03 1.49
N GLN A 124 -22.45 17.16 2.40
CA GLN A 124 -21.98 17.49 3.74
C GLN A 124 -20.43 17.58 3.86
N ARG A 125 -19.69 17.55 2.76
CA ARG A 125 -18.21 17.49 2.75
C ARG A 125 -17.54 18.58 3.55
N GLU A 126 -18.08 19.80 3.50
CA GLU A 126 -17.52 20.94 4.25
C GLU A 126 -17.74 20.80 5.76
N SER A 127 -18.89 20.26 6.16
CA SER A 127 -19.15 19.91 7.55
C SER A 127 -18.18 18.84 8.04
N LEU A 128 -17.97 17.77 7.25
CA LEU A 128 -17.01 16.73 7.57
C LEU A 128 -15.60 17.31 7.80
N ARG A 129 -15.12 18.15 6.90
CA ARG A 129 -13.78 18.77 7.02
C ARG A 129 -13.62 19.63 8.27
N ARG A 130 -14.71 20.24 8.75
CA ARG A 130 -14.69 21.09 9.95
C ARG A 130 -14.83 20.31 11.23
N THR A 131 -15.63 19.25 11.24
CA THR A 131 -16.00 18.52 12.47
C THR A 131 -15.17 17.29 12.70
N LEU A 132 -14.74 16.62 11.61
CA LEU A 132 -14.02 15.37 11.69
C LEU A 132 -12.51 15.57 11.55
N HIS A 133 -11.79 15.37 12.65
CA HIS A 133 -10.33 15.48 12.70
C HIS A 133 -9.69 14.08 12.65
N SER A 134 -10.16 13.25 11.74
CA SER A 134 -9.72 11.85 11.62
C SER A 134 -9.74 11.40 10.16
N PRO A 135 -8.83 10.54 9.74
CA PRO A 135 -8.87 9.91 8.43
C PRO A 135 -10.11 9.03 8.27
N VAL A 136 -10.72 9.07 7.09
CA VAL A 136 -11.84 8.20 6.68
C VAL A 136 -11.42 7.39 5.48
N ILE A 137 -11.47 6.08 5.61
CA ILE A 137 -11.21 5.12 4.54
C ILE A 137 -12.51 4.44 4.15
N LEU A 138 -12.97 4.70 2.95
CA LEU A 138 -14.16 4.08 2.36
C LEU A 138 -13.73 2.94 1.45
N ILE A 139 -14.16 1.73 1.79
CA ILE A 139 -13.93 0.55 0.96
C ILE A 139 -15.22 0.27 0.18
N LEU A 140 -15.12 0.22 -1.14
CA LEU A 140 -16.25 0.12 -2.05
C LEU A 140 -16.02 -1.00 -3.06
N PRO A 141 -17.09 -1.57 -3.64
CA PRO A 141 -16.96 -2.56 -4.71
C PRO A 141 -16.19 -1.98 -5.91
N GLN A 142 -15.25 -2.74 -6.47
CA GLN A 142 -14.41 -2.30 -7.58
C GLN A 142 -15.22 -1.83 -8.79
N LYS A 143 -16.32 -2.50 -9.08
CA LYS A 143 -17.23 -2.16 -10.20
C LYS A 143 -17.84 -0.76 -10.09
N GLU A 144 -17.95 -0.18 -8.88
CA GLU A 144 -18.58 1.12 -8.66
C GLU A 144 -17.62 2.32 -8.84
N ARG A 145 -16.34 2.06 -9.10
CA ARG A 145 -15.31 3.11 -9.19
C ARG A 145 -15.59 4.20 -10.20
N TYR A 146 -16.08 3.83 -11.39
CA TYR A 146 -16.34 4.79 -12.45
C TYR A 146 -17.57 5.65 -12.14
N ASP A 147 -18.59 5.03 -11.56
CA ASP A 147 -19.83 5.71 -11.21
C ASP A 147 -19.60 6.77 -10.12
N ILE A 148 -18.75 6.48 -9.14
CA ILE A 148 -18.45 7.40 -8.04
C ILE A 148 -17.86 8.72 -8.49
N LYS A 149 -16.95 8.70 -9.49
CA LYS A 149 -16.38 9.94 -10.06
C LYS A 149 -17.44 10.88 -10.63
N THR A 150 -18.48 10.30 -11.21
CA THR A 150 -19.58 11.03 -11.83
C THR A 150 -20.63 11.44 -10.82
N LEU A 151 -20.92 10.57 -9.85
CA LEU A 151 -21.96 10.78 -8.85
C LEU A 151 -21.58 11.81 -7.78
N VAL A 152 -20.31 11.79 -7.35
CA VAL A 152 -19.83 12.61 -6.24
C VAL A 152 -18.51 13.32 -6.59
N PRO A 153 -18.51 14.19 -7.61
CA PRO A 153 -17.30 14.80 -8.16
C PRO A 153 -16.53 15.64 -7.14
N ASP A 154 -17.23 16.36 -6.25
CA ASP A 154 -16.58 17.19 -5.23
C ASP A 154 -15.91 16.34 -4.14
N LEU A 155 -16.59 15.28 -3.70
CA LEU A 155 -16.02 14.34 -2.74
C LEU A 155 -14.81 13.61 -3.35
N TRP A 156 -14.92 13.30 -4.65
CA TRP A 156 -13.80 12.73 -5.41
C TRP A 156 -12.63 13.70 -5.55
N ALA A 157 -12.89 15.00 -5.69
CA ALA A 157 -11.86 16.03 -5.81
C ALA A 157 -11.06 16.24 -4.52
N ILE A 158 -11.71 16.13 -3.36
CA ILE A 158 -11.05 16.32 -2.04
C ILE A 158 -10.39 15.07 -1.47
N ARG A 159 -10.43 13.94 -2.19
CA ARG A 159 -9.75 12.71 -1.70
C ARG A 159 -8.24 12.88 -1.71
N ASP A 160 -7.60 12.37 -0.68
CA ASP A 160 -6.14 12.37 -0.58
C ASP A 160 -5.52 11.20 -1.33
N PHE A 161 -6.20 10.05 -1.37
CA PHE A 161 -5.76 8.91 -2.17
C PHE A 161 -6.92 8.06 -2.67
N SER A 162 -6.63 7.25 -3.68
CA SER A 162 -7.48 6.15 -4.10
C SER A 162 -6.63 4.98 -4.57
N MET A 163 -7.04 3.75 -4.26
CA MET A 163 -6.38 2.54 -4.72
C MET A 163 -7.40 1.50 -5.17
N GLU A 164 -6.98 0.65 -6.07
CA GLU A 164 -7.70 -0.58 -6.43
C GLU A 164 -6.94 -1.75 -5.86
N THR A 165 -7.65 -2.71 -5.28
CA THR A 165 -7.02 -3.95 -4.85
C THR A 165 -7.04 -4.95 -5.99
N GLU A 166 -5.95 -5.65 -6.13
CA GLU A 166 -5.83 -6.81 -7.01
C GLU A 166 -5.65 -8.06 -6.15
N GLN A 167 -5.42 -9.21 -6.75
CA GLN A 167 -5.17 -10.45 -6.02
C GLN A 167 -3.78 -10.42 -5.37
N TRP A 168 -3.65 -9.64 -4.29
CA TRP A 168 -2.40 -9.45 -3.57
C TRP A 168 -2.18 -10.47 -2.44
N VAL A 169 -3.10 -11.40 -2.25
CA VAL A 169 -2.94 -12.48 -1.29
C VAL A 169 -2.31 -13.67 -1.97
N LYS A 170 -1.21 -14.15 -1.39
CA LYS A 170 -0.65 -15.45 -1.79
C LYS A 170 -1.51 -16.54 -1.20
N GLU A 171 -2.14 -17.35 -2.03
CA GLU A 171 -2.72 -18.60 -1.59
C GLU A 171 -1.63 -19.43 -0.92
N SER A 172 -1.80 -19.72 0.37
CA SER A 172 -0.91 -20.62 1.07
C SER A 172 -1.34 -22.03 0.69
N PRO A 173 -0.58 -22.79 -0.08
CA PRO A 173 -0.91 -24.19 -0.28
C PRO A 173 -0.81 -24.88 1.08
N LEU A 174 -1.90 -25.47 1.54
CA LEU A 174 -1.89 -26.47 2.60
C LEU A 174 -1.03 -27.64 2.13
N GLN A 175 0.25 -27.60 2.44
CA GLN A 175 1.14 -28.75 2.33
C GLN A 175 1.86 -28.97 3.64
N LEU A 176 1.65 -30.18 4.19
CA LEU A 176 2.44 -30.83 5.23
C LEU A 176 3.95 -30.71 4.92
N PRO A 177 4.80 -30.74 5.95
CA PRO A 177 6.23 -30.47 5.78
C PRO A 177 6.90 -31.60 4.99
N SER A 178 7.32 -31.32 3.81
CA SER A 178 8.35 -32.06 3.09
C SER A 178 9.49 -31.14 2.79
N ASP A 179 10.67 -31.57 3.18
CA ASP A 179 11.96 -30.96 3.03
C ASP A 179 12.21 -30.26 1.67
N HIS A 180 12.88 -29.12 1.78
CA HIS A 180 13.73 -28.49 0.76
C HIS A 180 13.14 -28.24 -0.63
N GLN A 181 12.83 -27.02 -0.86
CA GLN A 181 13.09 -26.22 -2.07
C GLN A 181 11.94 -25.22 -2.32
N ALA A 182 12.23 -23.92 -2.07
CA ALA A 182 11.40 -22.86 -2.57
C ALA A 182 11.46 -22.83 -4.10
N PRO A 183 10.35 -22.99 -4.84
CA PRO A 183 10.34 -22.67 -6.25
C PRO A 183 10.15 -21.15 -6.38
N SER A 184 11.24 -20.41 -6.40
CA SER A 184 11.25 -19.14 -7.08
C SER A 184 10.74 -19.42 -8.50
N ARG A 185 9.55 -18.94 -8.86
CA ARG A 185 9.25 -18.72 -10.27
C ARG A 185 10.24 -17.64 -10.75
N ILE A 186 11.41 -18.08 -11.10
CA ILE A 186 12.38 -17.31 -11.86
C ILE A 186 11.69 -17.04 -13.17
N LEU A 187 11.14 -15.83 -13.33
CA LEU A 187 10.71 -15.36 -14.63
C LEU A 187 11.91 -15.51 -15.55
N SER A 188 11.76 -16.30 -16.61
CA SER A 188 12.83 -16.54 -17.55
C SER A 188 13.36 -15.18 -18.04
N GLN A 189 14.65 -14.98 -17.90
CA GLN A 189 15.33 -13.75 -18.27
C GLN A 189 15.09 -13.45 -19.75
N THR A 190 14.41 -12.37 -20.06
CA THR A 190 14.17 -11.97 -21.44
C THR A 190 15.45 -11.49 -22.09
N PRO A 191 15.59 -11.54 -23.44
CA PRO A 191 16.74 -10.97 -24.14
C PRO A 191 16.99 -9.50 -23.77
N GLN A 192 15.93 -8.74 -23.47
CA GLN A 192 15.98 -7.34 -23.06
C GLN A 192 16.58 -7.21 -21.65
N ASP A 193 16.19 -8.08 -20.69
CA ASP A 193 16.76 -8.08 -19.34
C ASP A 193 18.27 -8.36 -19.38
N LYS A 194 18.69 -9.33 -20.23
CA LYS A 194 20.11 -9.64 -20.45
C LYS A 194 20.88 -8.46 -21.05
N SER A 195 20.29 -7.76 -22.00
CA SER A 195 20.89 -6.59 -22.63
C SER A 195 21.12 -5.46 -21.62
N MET A 196 20.15 -5.18 -20.74
CA MET A 196 20.26 -4.16 -19.69
C MET A 196 21.39 -4.48 -18.70
N ILE A 197 21.54 -5.74 -18.30
CA ILE A 197 22.62 -6.17 -17.41
C ILE A 197 23.98 -6.04 -18.08
N LYS A 198 24.11 -6.49 -19.34
CA LYS A 198 25.35 -6.36 -20.11
C LYS A 198 25.77 -4.90 -20.34
N GLU A 199 24.81 -4.02 -20.57
CA GLU A 199 25.09 -2.57 -20.71
C GLU A 199 25.69 -2.01 -19.41
N TRP A 200 25.11 -2.33 -18.25
CA TRP A 200 25.66 -1.94 -16.97
C TRP A 200 27.05 -2.52 -16.73
N GLU A 201 27.30 -3.80 -17.02
CA GLU A 201 28.62 -4.44 -16.90
C GLU A 201 29.67 -3.74 -17.76
N ARG A 202 29.30 -3.34 -18.98
CA ARG A 202 30.18 -2.58 -19.89
C ARG A 202 30.55 -1.21 -19.30
N LEU A 203 29.56 -0.50 -18.73
CA LEU A 203 29.76 0.83 -18.14
C LEU A 203 30.52 0.75 -16.81
N MET A 204 30.38 -0.34 -16.06
CA MET A 204 31.17 -0.60 -14.84
C MET A 204 32.69 -0.65 -15.11
N LYS A 205 33.11 -1.14 -16.27
CA LYS A 205 34.51 -1.26 -16.66
C LYS A 205 35.15 0.06 -17.11
N ARG A 206 34.36 1.13 -17.27
CA ARG A 206 34.88 2.45 -17.65
C ARG A 206 35.48 3.15 -16.44
N GLU A 207 36.65 3.81 -16.67
CA GLU A 207 37.32 4.60 -15.62
C GLU A 207 36.48 5.80 -15.18
N ARG A 208 35.83 6.49 -16.12
CA ARG A 208 34.91 7.61 -15.83
C ARG A 208 33.47 7.15 -15.93
N LYS A 209 32.77 7.25 -14.81
CA LYS A 209 31.33 7.00 -14.72
C LYS A 209 30.58 8.33 -14.76
N ASP A 210 29.55 8.39 -15.58
CA ASP A 210 28.69 9.56 -15.79
C ASP A 210 27.24 9.27 -15.37
N GLN A 211 26.34 10.19 -15.66
CA GLN A 211 24.91 10.01 -15.39
C GLN A 211 24.30 8.83 -16.16
N GLY A 212 24.85 8.50 -17.34
CA GLY A 212 24.44 7.32 -18.11
C GLY A 212 24.68 6.01 -17.37
N PHE A 213 25.72 5.97 -16.52
CA PHE A 213 25.95 4.84 -15.62
C PHE A 213 24.82 4.62 -14.63
N LEU A 214 24.29 5.69 -14.01
CA LEU A 214 23.16 5.58 -13.07
C LEU A 214 21.89 5.04 -13.74
N PHE A 215 21.55 5.54 -14.93
CA PHE A 215 20.40 5.04 -15.69
C PHE A 215 20.54 3.58 -16.09
N ALA A 216 21.73 3.18 -16.56
CA ALA A 216 22.00 1.79 -16.91
C ALA A 216 21.94 0.88 -15.67
N ALA A 217 22.51 1.32 -14.55
CA ALA A 217 22.48 0.60 -13.29
C ALA A 217 21.03 0.44 -12.76
N GLN A 218 20.19 1.47 -12.87
CA GLN A 218 18.80 1.40 -12.44
C GLN A 218 17.97 0.41 -13.29
N ARG A 219 18.20 0.37 -14.60
CA ARG A 219 17.56 -0.60 -15.51
C ARG A 219 18.02 -2.03 -15.22
N ALA A 220 19.33 -2.22 -15.06
CA ALA A 220 19.92 -3.52 -14.72
C ALA A 220 19.45 -4.03 -13.34
N PHE A 221 19.35 -3.13 -12.36
CA PHE A 221 18.81 -3.45 -11.03
C PHE A 221 17.37 -4.00 -11.11
N LYS A 222 16.47 -3.31 -11.84
CA LYS A 222 15.10 -3.76 -12.06
C LYS A 222 15.04 -5.12 -12.75
N ALA A 223 15.88 -5.34 -13.78
CA ALA A 223 15.99 -6.60 -14.50
C ALA A 223 16.47 -7.74 -13.57
N ALA A 224 17.51 -7.50 -12.75
CA ALA A 224 18.03 -8.47 -11.81
C ALA A 224 17.02 -8.83 -10.69
N MET A 225 16.31 -7.83 -10.14
CA MET A 225 15.25 -8.06 -9.15
C MET A 225 14.09 -8.87 -9.72
N LYS A 226 13.62 -8.53 -10.91
CA LYS A 226 12.54 -9.23 -11.64
C LYS A 226 12.88 -10.70 -11.89
N THR A 227 14.15 -11.00 -12.18
CA THR A 227 14.62 -12.35 -12.49
C THR A 227 15.14 -13.12 -11.28
N GLY A 228 14.97 -12.59 -10.06
CA GLY A 228 15.39 -13.24 -8.81
C GLY A 228 16.93 -13.29 -8.60
N GLN A 229 17.69 -12.53 -9.38
CA GLN A 229 19.15 -12.46 -9.25
C GLN A 229 19.57 -11.46 -8.15
N TYR A 230 19.16 -11.73 -6.91
CA TYR A 230 19.32 -10.79 -5.80
C TYR A 230 20.77 -10.42 -5.47
N GLN A 231 21.71 -11.35 -5.61
CA GLN A 231 23.13 -11.05 -5.41
C GLN A 231 23.66 -10.06 -6.46
N LEU A 232 23.25 -10.24 -7.72
CA LEU A 232 23.59 -9.30 -8.79
C LEU A 232 22.91 -7.94 -8.54
N ALA A 233 21.64 -7.93 -8.17
CA ALA A 233 20.94 -6.71 -7.81
C ALA A 233 21.62 -5.96 -6.64
N ALA A 234 22.09 -6.67 -5.62
CA ALA A 234 22.88 -6.11 -4.52
C ALA A 234 24.20 -5.49 -4.99
N SER A 235 24.91 -6.15 -5.90
CA SER A 235 26.15 -5.63 -6.49
C SER A 235 25.89 -4.35 -7.29
N ILE A 236 24.82 -4.32 -8.10
CA ILE A 236 24.41 -3.15 -8.86
C ILE A 236 24.05 -1.99 -7.92
N ALA A 237 23.22 -2.23 -6.89
CA ALA A 237 22.81 -1.22 -5.93
C ALA A 237 23.99 -0.62 -5.15
N LYS A 238 24.94 -1.46 -4.70
CA LYS A 238 26.18 -0.99 -4.07
C LYS A 238 27.02 -0.12 -4.99
N SER A 239 27.10 -0.46 -6.29
CA SER A 239 27.85 0.34 -7.25
C SER A 239 27.20 1.70 -7.52
N GLN A 240 25.86 1.78 -7.52
CA GLN A 240 25.12 3.04 -7.58
C GLN A 240 25.40 3.90 -6.34
N TYR A 241 25.29 3.31 -5.16
CA TYR A 241 25.52 3.99 -3.90
C TYR A 241 26.93 4.58 -3.83
N ALA A 242 27.95 3.78 -4.14
CA ALA A 242 29.35 4.23 -4.18
C ALA A 242 29.59 5.37 -5.18
N PHE A 243 28.83 5.42 -6.28
CA PHE A 243 28.92 6.50 -7.26
C PHE A 243 28.26 7.79 -6.77
N CYS A 244 27.22 7.70 -5.96
CA CYS A 244 26.44 8.86 -5.46
C CYS A 244 27.09 9.51 -4.25
N ILE A 245 27.79 8.76 -3.38
CA ILE A 245 28.40 9.28 -2.13
C ILE A 245 29.26 10.53 -2.34
N PRO A 246 30.19 10.59 -3.33
CA PRO A 246 31.06 11.74 -3.52
C PRO A 246 30.36 13.02 -3.99
N LYS A 247 29.09 12.95 -4.40
CA LYS A 247 28.35 14.00 -5.11
C LYS A 247 27.27 14.67 -4.24
N LYS A 248 27.37 14.61 -2.92
CA LYS A 248 26.31 15.03 -1.97
C LYS A 248 25.91 16.51 -1.99
N GLU A 249 26.52 17.33 -2.85
CA GLU A 249 26.38 18.80 -2.80
C GLU A 249 25.16 19.36 -3.53
N THR A 250 24.47 18.57 -4.36
CA THR A 250 23.31 19.04 -5.12
C THR A 250 22.02 18.28 -4.74
N PRO A 251 20.85 18.92 -4.85
CA PRO A 251 19.56 18.26 -4.57
C PRO A 251 19.33 17.02 -5.42
N GLU A 252 19.77 17.03 -6.70
CA GLU A 252 19.69 15.88 -7.60
C GLU A 252 20.55 14.73 -7.11
N ALA A 253 21.78 15.01 -6.68
CA ALA A 253 22.69 14.00 -6.15
C ALA A 253 22.20 13.39 -4.84
N LEU A 254 21.58 14.17 -3.97
CA LEU A 254 20.91 13.66 -2.77
C LEU A 254 19.74 12.75 -3.09
N ARG A 255 18.96 13.10 -4.11
CA ARG A 255 17.87 12.24 -4.61
C ARG A 255 18.40 10.91 -5.15
N ASP A 256 19.45 10.95 -5.96
CA ASP A 256 20.09 9.74 -6.53
C ASP A 256 20.70 8.86 -5.42
N LEU A 257 21.28 9.47 -4.40
CA LEU A 257 21.79 8.79 -3.20
C LEU A 257 20.66 8.07 -2.46
N SER A 258 19.54 8.76 -2.20
CA SER A 258 18.37 8.19 -1.53
C SER A 258 17.79 6.99 -2.32
N VAL A 259 17.70 7.10 -3.65
CA VAL A 259 17.26 5.99 -4.50
C VAL A 259 18.21 4.80 -4.42
N SER A 260 19.53 5.05 -4.43
CA SER A 260 20.54 3.98 -4.37
C SER A 260 20.53 3.28 -3.01
N LEU A 261 20.37 4.03 -1.92
CA LEU A 261 20.25 3.50 -0.56
C LEU A 261 19.01 2.60 -0.42
N ASN A 262 17.87 3.08 -0.93
CA ASN A 262 16.63 2.31 -0.96
C ASN A 262 16.79 0.99 -1.77
N ASN A 263 17.53 1.02 -2.88
CA ASN A 263 17.82 -0.18 -3.65
C ASN A 263 18.68 -1.19 -2.88
N VAL A 264 19.69 -0.73 -2.13
CA VAL A 264 20.49 -1.59 -1.25
C VAL A 264 19.61 -2.21 -0.15
N GLY A 265 18.73 -1.42 0.48
CA GLY A 265 17.78 -1.91 1.47
C GLY A 265 16.84 -2.97 0.91
N LYS A 266 16.27 -2.75 -0.28
CA LYS A 266 15.40 -3.72 -0.96
C LYS A 266 16.09 -5.05 -1.26
N THR A 267 17.37 -5.02 -1.66
CA THR A 267 18.10 -6.26 -1.91
C THR A 267 18.44 -7.00 -0.62
N ALA A 268 18.81 -6.29 0.44
CA ALA A 268 19.01 -6.89 1.76
C ALA A 268 17.73 -7.56 2.25
N GLN A 269 16.58 -6.91 2.09
CA GLN A 269 15.27 -7.47 2.39
C GLN A 269 14.96 -8.72 1.57
N ALA A 270 15.20 -8.69 0.25
CA ALA A 270 14.96 -9.83 -0.64
C ALA A 270 15.85 -11.04 -0.33
N MET A 271 17.04 -10.79 0.25
CA MET A 271 17.95 -11.83 0.71
C MET A 271 17.68 -12.29 2.17
N GLY A 272 16.63 -11.80 2.80
CA GLY A 272 16.28 -12.15 4.20
C GLY A 272 17.14 -11.47 5.27
N GLN A 273 17.95 -10.48 4.92
CA GLN A 273 18.80 -9.72 5.85
C GLN A 273 18.05 -8.52 6.43
N TRP A 274 17.05 -8.80 7.27
CA TRP A 274 16.09 -7.81 7.76
C TRP A 274 16.71 -6.70 8.61
N GLU A 275 17.62 -7.02 9.52
CA GLU A 275 18.30 -6.05 10.38
C GLU A 275 19.12 -5.05 9.56
N LYS A 276 19.86 -5.56 8.58
CA LYS A 276 20.65 -4.74 7.68
C LYS A 276 19.79 -3.86 6.78
N ALA A 277 18.66 -4.39 6.29
CA ALA A 277 17.69 -3.60 5.53
C ALA A 277 17.12 -2.46 6.36
N GLN A 278 16.78 -2.72 7.62
CA GLN A 278 16.25 -1.71 8.54
C GLN A 278 17.26 -0.60 8.84
N GLN A 279 18.53 -0.93 9.06
CA GLN A 279 19.60 0.07 9.23
C GLN A 279 19.72 1.00 8.02
N LEU A 280 19.73 0.42 6.80
CA LEU A 280 19.85 1.17 5.56
C LEU A 280 18.64 2.05 5.22
N PHE A 281 17.45 1.72 5.74
CA PHE A 281 16.27 2.56 5.56
C PHE A 281 16.20 3.71 6.57
N ASN A 282 16.97 3.63 7.65
CA ASN A 282 17.04 4.67 8.68
C ASN A 282 18.20 5.68 8.43
N GLU A 283 19.10 5.44 7.50
CA GLU A 283 20.14 6.35 7.02
C GLU A 283 19.59 7.35 5.99
#